data_d49f936d2f366ed00c669c8b7ec7b89d
#
_entry.id   d49f936d2f366ed00c669c8b7ec7b89d
#
_cell.length_a   1.000
_cell.length_b   1.000
_cell.length_c   1.000
_cell.angle_alpha   90.00
_cell.angle_beta   90.00
_cell.angle_gamma   90.00
#
_symmetry.space_group_name_H-M   'P 1'
#
loop_
_entity.id
_entity.type
_entity.pdbx_description
1 polymer ?
#
loop_
_entity_poly.entity_id
_entity_poly.type
_entity_poly.pdbx_seq_one_letter_code
_entity_poly.pdbx_strand_id
1 'polypeptide(L)'
;MKKVMVCDYSDFRLNLAKELGVAICNPQKEDFAVKSKEYFGTAPSLNGQTANIDCWLDAAGAENILDDFMQLGKIESRFVSVAVNNKPRNIDLLYMTYAQQSIIGSGGYMPEDVRDVQNIMTCGKWNLENIITHEFPLPELAQAIRT
;
A
#
# COMPACT_ATOMS: atom_id res chain seq x y z
N MET A 1 1.46 -2.09 -14.90
CA MET A 1 0.34 -1.84 -13.98
C MET A 1 -0.47 -0.67 -14.52
N LYS A 2 -1.78 -0.77 -14.60
CA LYS A 2 -2.61 0.23 -15.28
C LYS A 2 -3.14 1.33 -14.35
N LYS A 3 -3.45 1.00 -13.10
CA LYS A 3 -3.99 1.93 -12.10
C LYS A 3 -3.38 1.65 -10.73
N VAL A 4 -3.06 2.70 -9.97
CA VAL A 4 -2.54 2.65 -8.60
C VAL A 4 -3.27 3.68 -7.77
N MET A 5 -3.60 3.33 -6.53
CA MET A 5 -4.11 4.25 -5.52
C MET A 5 -3.26 4.10 -4.26
N VAL A 6 -2.83 5.20 -3.70
CA VAL A 6 -2.13 5.26 -2.41
C VAL A 6 -3.11 5.71 -1.34
N CYS A 7 -3.18 4.95 -0.24
CA CYS A 7 -3.99 5.27 0.91
C CYS A 7 -3.07 5.60 2.09
N ASP A 8 -3.27 6.74 2.73
CA ASP A 8 -2.53 7.16 3.93
C ASP A 8 -3.41 8.13 4.74
N TYR A 9 -3.14 8.26 6.02
CA TYR A 9 -3.79 9.27 6.87
C TYR A 9 -3.12 10.64 6.77
N SER A 10 -1.86 10.69 6.34
CA SER A 10 -1.09 11.91 6.16
C SER A 10 -1.35 12.56 4.80
N ASP A 11 -2.00 13.71 4.79
CA ASP A 11 -2.20 14.50 3.57
C ASP A 11 -0.86 14.90 2.92
N PHE A 12 0.19 15.09 3.73
CA PHE A 12 1.53 15.38 3.23
C PHE A 12 2.04 14.24 2.33
N ARG A 13 1.98 12.98 2.82
CA ARG A 13 2.41 11.80 2.04
C ARG A 13 1.51 11.57 0.83
N LEU A 14 0.21 11.81 0.96
CA LEU A 14 -0.73 11.72 -0.15
C LEU A 14 -0.44 12.75 -1.25
N ASN A 15 -0.03 13.96 -0.89
CA ASN A 15 0.35 14.97 -1.87
C ASN A 15 1.62 14.56 -2.64
N LEU A 16 2.63 13.99 -1.96
CA LEU A 16 3.80 13.43 -2.65
C LEU A 16 3.40 12.30 -3.62
N ALA A 17 2.53 11.40 -3.19
CA ALA A 17 2.02 10.34 -4.06
C ALA A 17 1.26 10.90 -5.28
N LYS A 18 0.47 11.96 -5.09
CA LYS A 18 -0.25 12.64 -6.17
C LYS A 18 0.68 13.25 -7.21
N GLU A 19 1.82 13.81 -6.80
CA GLU A 19 2.85 14.33 -7.72
C GLU A 19 3.44 13.23 -8.62
N LEU A 20 3.44 11.96 -8.15
CA LEU A 20 3.82 10.82 -8.96
C LEU A 20 2.73 10.36 -9.93
N GLY A 21 1.58 11.06 -9.98
CA GLY A 21 0.49 10.78 -10.91
C GLY A 21 -0.40 9.60 -10.53
N VAL A 22 -0.38 9.14 -9.27
CA VAL A 22 -1.24 8.07 -8.78
C VAL A 22 -2.49 8.65 -8.09
N ALA A 23 -3.57 7.85 -8.03
CA ALA A 23 -4.75 8.22 -7.25
C ALA A 23 -4.44 8.15 -5.75
N ILE A 24 -5.11 8.96 -4.96
CA ILE A 24 -4.92 9.02 -3.52
C ILE A 24 -6.24 8.85 -2.78
N CYS A 25 -6.20 8.32 -1.56
CA CYS A 25 -7.34 8.25 -0.66
C CYS A 25 -6.88 8.47 0.79
N ASN A 26 -7.56 9.37 1.51
CA ASN A 26 -7.43 9.49 2.95
C ASN A 26 -8.65 8.85 3.61
N PRO A 27 -8.54 7.62 4.16
CA PRO A 27 -9.69 6.90 4.72
C PRO A 27 -10.31 7.56 5.96
N GLN A 28 -9.66 8.56 6.56
CA GLN A 28 -10.26 9.37 7.62
C GLN A 28 -11.21 10.46 7.11
N LYS A 29 -11.10 10.80 5.82
CA LYS A 29 -11.85 11.90 5.20
C LYS A 29 -12.82 11.43 4.12
N GLU A 30 -12.55 10.26 3.55
CA GLU A 30 -13.25 9.73 2.39
C GLU A 30 -13.57 8.25 2.61
N ASP A 31 -14.70 7.79 2.10
CA ASP A 31 -15.03 6.37 2.09
C ASP A 31 -14.17 5.64 1.04
N PHE A 32 -13.26 4.80 1.53
CA PHE A 32 -12.38 4.02 0.67
C PHE A 32 -13.15 3.09 -0.28
N ALA A 33 -14.23 2.44 0.20
CA ALA A 33 -14.98 1.50 -0.62
C ALA A 33 -15.70 2.19 -1.78
N VAL A 34 -16.20 3.39 -1.56
CA VAL A 34 -16.82 4.21 -2.61
C VAL A 34 -15.76 4.69 -3.59
N LYS A 35 -14.73 5.36 -3.10
CA LYS A 35 -13.70 5.97 -3.93
C LYS A 35 -12.92 4.95 -4.77
N SER A 36 -12.62 3.80 -4.20
CA SER A 36 -11.92 2.74 -4.91
C SER A 36 -12.78 2.14 -6.04
N LYS A 37 -14.09 1.95 -5.84
CA LYS A 37 -15.01 1.51 -6.90
C LYS A 37 -15.09 2.53 -8.05
N GLU A 38 -15.17 3.80 -7.74
CA GLU A 38 -15.18 4.87 -8.76
C GLU A 38 -13.90 4.86 -9.59
N TYR A 39 -12.75 4.67 -8.96
CA TYR A 39 -11.46 4.71 -9.64
C TYR A 39 -11.12 3.42 -10.40
N PHE A 40 -11.26 2.27 -9.77
CA PHE A 40 -10.88 0.98 -10.34
C PHE A 40 -12.00 0.30 -11.15
N GLY A 41 -13.26 0.72 -10.95
CA GLY A 41 -14.43 0.01 -11.40
C GLY A 41 -14.83 -1.08 -10.39
N THR A 42 -15.83 -1.88 -10.73
CA THR A 42 -16.38 -2.91 -9.85
C THR A 42 -16.06 -4.32 -10.31
N ALA A 43 -16.01 -5.26 -9.37
CA ALA A 43 -15.80 -6.67 -9.57
C ALA A 43 -16.58 -7.49 -8.51
N PRO A 44 -16.87 -8.77 -8.75
CA PRO A 44 -17.53 -9.61 -7.76
C PRO A 44 -16.62 -9.93 -6.56
N SER A 45 -17.25 -10.00 -5.39
CA SER A 45 -16.67 -10.51 -4.15
C SER A 45 -17.66 -11.44 -3.46
N LEU A 46 -17.28 -12.05 -2.33
CA LEU A 46 -18.24 -12.85 -1.53
C LEU A 46 -19.37 -11.98 -0.95
N ASN A 47 -19.12 -10.70 -0.74
CA ASN A 47 -20.07 -9.76 -0.14
C ASN A 47 -20.79 -8.89 -1.20
N GLY A 48 -20.79 -9.31 -2.47
CA GLY A 48 -21.42 -8.59 -3.58
C GLY A 48 -20.40 -7.85 -4.46
N GLN A 49 -20.71 -6.63 -4.86
CA GLN A 49 -19.83 -5.83 -5.74
C GLN A 49 -18.82 -5.02 -4.94
N THR A 50 -17.56 -5.18 -5.26
CA THR A 50 -16.44 -4.44 -4.66
C THR A 50 -15.58 -3.73 -5.71
N ALA A 51 -14.53 -3.02 -5.28
CA ALA A 51 -13.58 -2.41 -6.19
C ALA A 51 -12.74 -3.48 -6.93
N ASN A 52 -12.49 -3.24 -8.21
CA ASN A 52 -11.70 -4.14 -9.06
C ASN A 52 -10.20 -3.98 -8.80
N ILE A 53 -9.75 -4.34 -7.61
CA ILE A 53 -8.36 -4.28 -7.16
C ILE A 53 -7.75 -5.68 -7.18
N ASP A 54 -6.73 -5.88 -7.99
CA ASP A 54 -6.04 -7.18 -8.10
C ASP A 54 -5.06 -7.43 -6.94
N CYS A 55 -4.42 -6.36 -6.46
CA CYS A 55 -3.37 -6.46 -5.45
C CYS A 55 -3.48 -5.33 -4.43
N TRP A 56 -3.50 -5.72 -3.17
CA TRP A 56 -3.40 -4.84 -2.00
C TRP A 56 -1.98 -4.95 -1.44
N LEU A 57 -1.29 -3.83 -1.32
CA LEU A 57 0.06 -3.77 -0.78
C LEU A 57 0.03 -3.07 0.57
N ASP A 58 0.27 -3.82 1.63
CA ASP A 58 0.37 -3.25 2.98
C ASP A 58 1.83 -2.86 3.28
N ALA A 59 2.10 -1.56 3.22
CA ALA A 59 3.38 -0.96 3.63
C ALA A 59 3.28 -0.20 4.96
N ALA A 60 2.08 -0.14 5.57
CA ALA A 60 1.82 0.61 6.80
C ALA A 60 1.70 -0.28 8.05
N GLY A 61 1.28 -1.53 7.90
CA GLY A 61 1.04 -2.46 9.02
C GLY A 61 -0.14 -2.07 9.89
N ALA A 62 -1.12 -1.33 9.34
CA ALA A 62 -2.30 -0.91 10.10
C ALA A 62 -3.16 -2.11 10.51
N GLU A 63 -3.78 -2.01 11.69
CA GLU A 63 -4.49 -3.16 12.29
C GLU A 63 -5.67 -3.67 11.47
N ASN A 64 -6.39 -2.78 10.82
CA ASN A 64 -7.60 -3.11 10.08
C ASN A 64 -7.37 -3.47 8.60
N ILE A 65 -6.16 -3.26 8.07
CA ILE A 65 -5.96 -3.36 6.61
C ILE A 65 -6.17 -4.78 6.05
N LEU A 66 -5.81 -5.80 6.85
CA LEU A 66 -6.03 -7.19 6.48
C LEU A 66 -7.52 -7.57 6.56
N ASP A 67 -8.24 -7.06 7.56
CA ASP A 67 -9.68 -7.28 7.71
C ASP A 67 -10.44 -6.62 6.55
N ASP A 68 -10.07 -5.39 6.20
CA ASP A 68 -10.60 -4.66 5.06
C ASP A 68 -10.34 -5.42 3.75
N PHE A 69 -9.14 -5.98 3.58
CA PHE A 69 -8.83 -6.81 2.42
C PHE A 69 -9.73 -8.05 2.33
N MET A 70 -9.90 -8.79 3.41
CA MET A 70 -10.76 -9.98 3.41
C MET A 70 -12.20 -9.62 3.04
N GLN A 71 -12.74 -8.52 3.57
CA GLN A 71 -14.12 -8.12 3.34
C GLN A 71 -14.36 -7.44 1.99
N LEU A 72 -13.42 -6.58 1.56
CA LEU A 72 -13.54 -5.74 0.37
C LEU A 72 -12.74 -6.26 -0.83
N GLY A 73 -11.90 -7.25 -0.63
CA GLY A 73 -11.12 -7.86 -1.72
C GLY A 73 -12.04 -8.59 -2.70
N LYS A 74 -11.78 -8.42 -4.00
CA LYS A 74 -12.48 -9.16 -5.04
C LYS A 74 -12.05 -10.64 -5.06
N ILE A 75 -12.78 -11.47 -5.79
CA ILE A 75 -12.37 -12.85 -6.09
C ILE A 75 -10.99 -12.85 -6.77
N GLU A 76 -10.11 -13.77 -6.37
CA GLU A 76 -8.73 -13.94 -6.84
C GLU A 76 -7.80 -12.75 -6.54
N SER A 77 -8.19 -11.83 -5.65
CA SER A 77 -7.28 -10.75 -5.23
C SER A 77 -6.20 -11.25 -4.28
N ARG A 78 -5.10 -10.51 -4.22
CA ARG A 78 -3.96 -10.84 -3.38
C ARG A 78 -3.61 -9.71 -2.43
N PHE A 79 -3.22 -10.08 -1.21
CA PHE A 79 -2.66 -9.18 -0.22
C PHE A 79 -1.16 -9.43 -0.11
N VAL A 80 -0.36 -8.38 -0.22
CA VAL A 80 1.10 -8.45 -0.08
C VAL A 80 1.48 -7.68 1.18
N SER A 81 1.97 -8.41 2.18
CA SER A 81 2.45 -7.83 3.43
C SER A 81 3.94 -7.47 3.30
N VAL A 82 4.23 -6.18 3.23
CA VAL A 82 5.59 -5.61 3.21
C VAL A 82 5.94 -5.05 4.59
N ALA A 83 4.95 -4.47 5.26
CA ALA A 83 5.14 -3.91 6.59
C ALA A 83 5.53 -4.98 7.61
N VAL A 84 6.52 -4.67 8.44
CA VAL A 84 6.92 -5.53 9.56
C VAL A 84 5.86 -5.44 10.65
N ASN A 85 5.12 -6.51 10.85
CA ASN A 85 4.10 -6.62 11.89
C ASN A 85 4.42 -7.81 12.79
N ASN A 86 4.66 -7.55 14.07
CA ASN A 86 4.99 -8.58 15.07
C ASN A 86 3.78 -9.06 15.89
N LYS A 87 2.58 -8.57 15.59
CA LYS A 87 1.35 -9.00 16.26
C LYS A 87 0.62 -10.03 15.41
N PRO A 88 0.18 -11.17 16.00
CA PRO A 88 -0.68 -12.14 15.32
C PRO A 88 -1.96 -11.48 14.79
N ARG A 89 -2.42 -11.92 13.62
CA ARG A 89 -3.68 -11.49 13.00
C ARG A 89 -4.55 -12.71 12.73
N ASN A 90 -5.85 -12.52 12.86
CA ASN A 90 -6.82 -13.55 12.49
C ASN A 90 -7.06 -13.53 10.98
N ILE A 91 -7.17 -14.72 10.40
CA ILE A 91 -7.51 -14.91 9.00
C ILE A 91 -8.78 -15.75 8.95
N ASP A 92 -9.82 -15.23 8.31
CA ASP A 92 -11.01 -16.02 8.03
C ASP A 92 -10.76 -16.86 6.77
N LEU A 93 -10.64 -18.16 6.98
CA LEU A 93 -10.38 -19.12 5.90
C LEU A 93 -11.54 -19.24 4.90
N LEU A 94 -12.73 -18.75 5.24
CA LEU A 94 -13.86 -18.70 4.30
C LEU A 94 -13.47 -17.86 3.07
N TYR A 95 -12.88 -16.69 3.28
CA TYR A 95 -12.44 -15.81 2.19
C TYR A 95 -11.28 -16.42 1.39
N MET A 96 -10.33 -17.07 2.07
CA MET A 96 -9.24 -17.78 1.38
C MET A 96 -9.79 -18.87 0.46
N THR A 97 -10.79 -19.63 0.93
CA THR A 97 -11.34 -20.78 0.19
C THR A 97 -12.27 -20.34 -0.94
N TYR A 98 -13.30 -19.57 -0.62
CA TYR A 98 -14.38 -19.27 -1.57
C TYR A 98 -14.10 -18.06 -2.46
N ALA A 99 -13.39 -17.07 -1.96
CA ALA A 99 -12.95 -15.94 -2.79
C ALA A 99 -11.60 -16.20 -3.49
N GLN A 100 -10.95 -17.35 -3.21
CA GLN A 100 -9.62 -17.68 -3.76
C GLN A 100 -8.60 -16.55 -3.53
N GLN A 101 -8.74 -15.84 -2.42
CA GLN A 101 -7.82 -14.80 -2.04
C GLN A 101 -6.48 -15.40 -1.60
N SER A 102 -5.40 -14.63 -1.71
CA SER A 102 -4.08 -15.06 -1.27
C SER A 102 -3.40 -13.97 -0.44
N ILE A 103 -2.62 -14.41 0.57
CA ILE A 103 -1.78 -13.55 1.39
C ILE A 103 -0.33 -13.96 1.15
N ILE A 104 0.51 -12.99 0.80
CA ILE A 104 1.90 -13.19 0.41
C ILE A 104 2.77 -12.29 1.28
N GLY A 105 3.76 -12.87 1.97
CA GLY A 105 4.78 -12.09 2.65
C GLY A 105 5.82 -11.57 1.67
N SER A 106 6.32 -10.37 1.91
CA SER A 106 7.44 -9.77 1.19
C SER A 106 8.43 -9.23 2.21
N GLY A 107 9.52 -9.95 2.42
CA GLY A 107 10.54 -9.61 3.41
C GLY A 107 11.93 -9.88 2.88
N GLY A 108 12.89 -9.02 3.28
CA GLY A 108 14.24 -9.05 2.77
C GLY A 108 14.35 -8.53 1.33
N TYR A 109 15.55 -8.57 0.79
CA TYR A 109 15.85 -8.18 -0.60
C TYR A 109 17.09 -8.93 -1.09
N MET A 110 17.16 -9.11 -2.39
CA MET A 110 18.28 -9.71 -3.08
C MET A 110 19.19 -8.63 -3.70
N PRO A 111 20.43 -8.93 -4.07
CA PRO A 111 21.30 -7.98 -4.74
C PRO A 111 20.71 -7.39 -6.05
N GLU A 112 19.84 -8.16 -6.71
CA GLU A 112 19.10 -7.74 -7.89
C GLU A 112 18.14 -6.59 -7.59
N ASP A 113 17.41 -6.68 -6.47
CA ASP A 113 16.46 -5.65 -6.05
C ASP A 113 17.18 -4.31 -5.79
N VAL A 114 18.39 -4.35 -5.22
CA VAL A 114 19.22 -3.15 -5.02
C VAL A 114 19.59 -2.51 -6.36
N ARG A 115 19.97 -3.33 -7.36
CA ARG A 115 20.28 -2.82 -8.70
C ARG A 115 19.05 -2.22 -9.37
N ASP A 116 17.90 -2.83 -9.22
CA ASP A 116 16.64 -2.32 -9.79
C ASP A 116 16.25 -0.98 -9.15
N VAL A 117 16.40 -0.83 -7.83
CA VAL A 117 16.18 0.45 -7.15
C VAL A 117 17.16 1.51 -7.64
N GLN A 118 18.46 1.19 -7.79
CA GLN A 118 19.43 2.12 -8.35
C GLN A 118 19.07 2.55 -9.76
N ASN A 119 18.60 1.63 -10.61
CA ASN A 119 18.14 1.95 -11.96
C ASN A 119 16.90 2.85 -11.93
N ILE A 120 15.96 2.63 -11.01
CA ILE A 120 14.78 3.49 -10.82
C ILE A 120 15.22 4.90 -10.39
N MET A 121 16.16 5.03 -9.46
CA MET A 121 16.67 6.31 -8.99
C MET A 121 17.40 7.10 -10.10
N THR A 122 18.14 6.41 -10.95
CA THR A 122 18.97 7.05 -11.99
C THR A 122 18.26 7.26 -13.34
N CYS A 123 17.10 6.65 -13.56
CA CYS A 123 16.39 6.76 -14.85
C CYS A 123 15.78 8.14 -15.13
N GLY A 124 15.79 9.06 -14.17
CA GLY A 124 15.26 10.42 -14.30
C GLY A 124 13.74 10.52 -14.47
N LYS A 125 13.03 9.38 -14.37
CA LYS A 125 11.57 9.31 -14.55
C LYS A 125 10.80 9.73 -13.29
N TRP A 126 11.39 9.50 -12.13
CA TRP A 126 10.79 9.73 -10.83
C TRP A 126 11.69 10.66 -10.02
N ASN A 127 11.13 11.72 -9.45
CA ASN A 127 11.88 12.56 -8.51
C ASN A 127 11.80 11.95 -7.10
N LEU A 128 12.59 10.88 -6.88
CA LEU A 128 12.59 10.16 -5.60
C LEU A 128 13.23 10.96 -4.47
N GLU A 129 13.97 12.00 -4.77
CA GLU A 129 14.55 12.91 -3.77
C GLU A 129 13.48 13.61 -2.93
N ASN A 130 12.26 13.77 -3.47
CA ASN A 130 11.13 14.33 -2.73
C ASN A 130 10.70 13.45 -1.52
N ILE A 131 11.19 12.22 -1.42
CA ILE A 131 10.98 11.36 -0.24
C ILE A 131 11.81 11.85 0.96
N ILE A 132 12.93 12.54 0.71
CA ILE A 132 13.77 13.13 1.75
C ILE A 132 13.07 14.39 2.25
N THR A 133 12.51 14.33 3.44
CA THR A 133 11.72 15.42 4.01
C THR A 133 12.50 16.30 4.97
N HIS A 134 13.59 15.78 5.55
CA HIS A 134 14.43 16.48 6.52
C HIS A 134 15.89 16.10 6.34
N GLU A 135 16.77 17.07 6.49
CA GLU A 135 18.22 16.88 6.54
C GLU A 135 18.76 17.43 7.86
N PHE A 136 19.61 16.66 8.52
CA PHE A 136 20.23 17.03 9.78
C PHE A 136 21.74 16.84 9.71
N PRO A 137 22.53 17.78 10.22
CA PRO A 137 23.96 17.56 10.40
C PRO A 137 24.19 16.43 11.43
N LEU A 138 25.28 15.67 11.26
CA LEU A 138 25.58 14.51 12.10
C LEU A 138 25.54 14.78 13.62
N PRO A 139 25.98 15.93 14.15
CA PRO A 139 25.86 16.25 15.57
C PRO A 139 24.42 16.32 16.09
N GLU A 140 23.44 16.52 15.20
CA GLU A 140 22.00 16.61 15.53
C GLU A 140 21.26 15.27 15.40
N LEU A 141 21.99 14.14 15.36
CA LEU A 141 21.40 12.80 15.24
C LEU A 141 20.27 12.53 16.24
N ALA A 142 20.45 12.97 17.48
CA ALA A 142 19.42 12.79 18.51
C ALA A 142 18.11 13.53 18.21
N GLN A 143 18.17 14.66 17.51
CA GLN A 143 17.01 15.41 17.04
C GLN A 143 16.38 14.70 15.83
N ALA A 144 17.19 14.27 14.87
CA ALA A 144 16.72 13.53 13.70
C ALA A 144 15.92 12.27 14.06
N ILE A 145 16.32 11.56 15.12
CA ILE A 145 15.60 10.35 15.61
C ILE A 145 14.22 10.71 16.22
N ARG A 146 14.01 11.93 16.66
CA ARG A 146 12.77 12.37 17.33
C ARG A 146 11.79 13.06 16.37
N THR A 147 12.22 13.37 15.15
CA THR A 147 11.40 13.96 14.10
C THR A 147 10.64 12.90 13.33
#